data_3800d995b9533bf2fede97d0ab6c023a
#
_entry.id   3800d995b9533bf2fede97d0ab6c023a
#
_cell.length_a   1.000
_cell.length_b   1.000
_cell.length_c   1.000
_cell.angle_alpha   90.00
_cell.angle_beta   90.00
_cell.angle_gamma   90.00
#
_symmetry.space_group_name_H-M   'P 1'
#
loop_
_entity.id
_entity.type
_entity.pdbx_description
1 polymer ?
#
loop_
_entity_poly.entity_id
_entity_poly.type
_entity_poly.pdbx_seq_one_letter_code
_entity_poly.pdbx_strand_id
1 'polypeptide(L)'
;CENNQVDAFRETLGEYDPERVHFMVCNSQEDEVEAGIEHLHQLYNVMRNDKREPGKLGELKFGLECGGSDGLSGITANPMLGRFLTT
;
A
#
# COMPACT_ATOMS: atom_id res chain seq x y z
N CYS A 1 4.25 5.94 -12.41
CA CYS A 1 5.42 6.78 -12.64
C CYS A 1 6.61 5.88 -12.98
N GLU A 2 7.41 6.23 -13.98
CA GLU A 2 8.53 5.41 -14.45
C GLU A 2 9.61 5.16 -13.38
N ASN A 3 9.69 6.03 -12.39
CA ASN A 3 10.65 5.94 -11.29
C ASN A 3 10.20 5.01 -10.14
N ASN A 4 8.93 4.64 -10.12
CA ASN A 4 8.37 3.80 -9.06
C ASN A 4 8.30 2.33 -9.51
N GLN A 5 9.46 1.76 -9.77
CA GLN A 5 9.58 0.35 -10.15
C GLN A 5 9.78 -0.54 -8.93
N VAL A 6 9.29 -1.77 -9.01
CA VAL A 6 9.39 -2.77 -7.92
C VAL A 6 10.83 -2.99 -7.48
N ASP A 7 11.76 -3.05 -8.41
CA ASP A 7 13.18 -3.30 -8.10
C ASP A 7 13.80 -2.16 -7.27
N ALA A 8 13.45 -0.91 -7.59
CA ALA A 8 13.90 0.24 -6.80
C ALA A 8 13.33 0.21 -5.37
N PHE A 9 12.08 -0.20 -5.20
CA PHE A 9 11.48 -0.39 -3.88
C PHE A 9 12.15 -1.51 -3.09
N ARG A 10 12.44 -2.63 -3.72
CA ARG A 10 13.15 -3.76 -3.09
C ARG A 10 14.53 -3.36 -2.63
N GLU A 11 15.27 -2.62 -3.45
CA GLU A 11 16.60 -2.12 -3.11
C GLU A 11 16.57 -1.18 -1.90
N THR A 12 15.61 -0.26 -1.88
CA THR A 12 15.42 0.69 -0.78
C THR A 12 14.97 0.01 0.51
N LEU A 13 14.08 -0.97 0.41
CA LEU A 13 13.57 -1.71 1.55
C LEU A 13 14.64 -2.59 2.21
N GLY A 14 15.56 -3.14 1.42
CA GLY A 14 16.56 -4.08 1.89
C GLY A 14 15.98 -5.47 2.17
N GLU A 15 16.42 -6.09 3.25
CA GLU A 15 15.91 -7.41 3.64
C GLU A 15 14.46 -7.30 4.13
N TYR A 16 13.62 -8.19 3.64
CA TYR A 16 12.22 -8.29 4.06
C TYR A 16 11.75 -9.74 4.03
N ASP A 17 10.70 -10.02 4.79
CA ASP A 17 10.03 -11.33 4.76
C ASP A 17 9.08 -11.39 3.54
N PRO A 18 9.36 -12.22 2.53
CA PRO A 18 8.53 -12.31 1.33
C PRO A 18 7.12 -12.85 1.58
N GLU A 19 6.90 -13.51 2.71
CA GLU A 19 5.55 -13.95 3.10
C GLU A 19 4.69 -12.80 3.63
N ARG A 20 5.30 -11.71 4.11
CA ARG A 20 4.63 -10.56 4.72
C ARG A 20 4.66 -9.30 3.87
N VAL A 21 5.42 -9.30 2.80
CA VAL A 21 5.55 -8.17 1.89
C VAL A 21 5.33 -8.63 0.47
N HIS A 22 4.32 -8.11 -0.20
CA HIS A 22 4.02 -8.40 -1.59
C HIS A 22 4.12 -7.14 -2.44
N PHE A 23 4.59 -7.31 -3.66
CA PHE A 23 4.65 -6.25 -4.67
C PHE A 23 3.75 -6.62 -5.83
N MET A 24 3.03 -5.65 -6.35
CA MET A 24 2.19 -5.82 -7.52
C MET A 24 2.29 -4.58 -8.43
N VAL A 25 2.41 -4.82 -9.72
CA VAL A 25 2.36 -3.77 -10.73
C VAL A 25 1.00 -3.85 -11.42
N CYS A 26 0.13 -2.87 -11.18
CA CYS A 26 -1.25 -2.88 -11.68
C CYS A 26 -1.33 -3.02 -13.20
N ASN A 27 -0.53 -2.25 -13.93
CA ASN A 27 -0.54 -2.27 -15.40
C ASN A 27 -0.09 -3.59 -16.04
N SER A 28 0.52 -4.49 -15.29
CA SER A 28 0.95 -5.80 -15.77
C SER A 28 -0.08 -6.90 -15.50
N GLN A 29 -1.16 -6.59 -14.83
CA GLN A 29 -2.21 -7.54 -14.49
C GLN A 29 -3.40 -7.40 -15.43
N GLU A 30 -3.98 -8.52 -15.83
CA GLU A 30 -5.20 -8.56 -16.64
C GLU A 30 -6.41 -8.07 -15.82
N ASP A 31 -6.51 -8.50 -14.56
CA ASP A 31 -7.43 -7.97 -13.57
C ASP A 31 -6.68 -7.62 -12.29
N GLU A 32 -6.40 -6.32 -12.12
CA GLU A 32 -5.62 -5.81 -10.98
C GLU A 32 -6.36 -5.95 -9.65
N VAL A 33 -7.69 -5.92 -9.67
CA VAL A 33 -8.51 -6.08 -8.46
C VAL A 33 -8.45 -7.51 -7.97
N GLU A 34 -8.63 -8.48 -8.87
CA GLU A 34 -8.55 -9.90 -8.54
C GLU A 34 -7.15 -10.29 -8.06
N ALA A 35 -6.11 -9.84 -8.76
CA ALA A 35 -4.73 -10.06 -8.36
C ALA A 35 -4.42 -9.44 -6.98
N GLY A 36 -4.90 -8.24 -6.71
CA GLY A 36 -4.77 -7.59 -5.42
C GLY A 36 -5.45 -8.36 -4.30
N ILE A 37 -6.67 -8.85 -4.53
CA ILE A 37 -7.42 -9.67 -3.56
C ILE A 37 -6.67 -10.98 -3.27
N GLU A 38 -6.11 -11.62 -4.28
CA GLU A 38 -5.30 -12.83 -4.09
C GLU A 38 -4.09 -12.59 -3.22
N HIS A 39 -3.34 -11.50 -3.44
CA HIS A 39 -2.23 -11.09 -2.58
C HIS A 39 -2.69 -10.84 -1.14
N LEU A 40 -3.82 -10.19 -0.95
CA LEU A 40 -4.39 -9.95 0.38
C LEU A 40 -4.77 -11.25 1.10
N HIS A 41 -5.32 -12.22 0.37
CA HIS A 41 -5.63 -13.54 0.93
C HIS A 41 -4.36 -14.28 1.38
N GLN A 42 -3.30 -14.23 0.60
CA GLN A 42 -2.02 -14.85 0.96
C GLN A 42 -1.42 -14.19 2.20
N LEU A 43 -1.42 -12.86 2.26
CA LEU A 43 -0.97 -12.11 3.42
C LEU A 43 -1.80 -12.41 4.67
N TYR A 44 -3.12 -12.49 4.51
CA TYR A 44 -4.03 -12.84 5.60
C TYR A 44 -3.76 -14.24 6.17
N ASN A 45 -3.49 -15.23 5.32
CA ASN A 45 -3.17 -16.57 5.75
C ASN A 45 -1.90 -16.64 6.63
N VAL A 46 -0.95 -15.75 6.39
CA VAL A 46 0.25 -15.63 7.22
C VAL A 46 -0.07 -14.91 8.54
N MET A 47 -0.75 -13.75 8.47
CA MET A 47 -1.00 -12.91 9.64
C MET A 47 -2.08 -13.45 10.58
N ARG A 48 -2.95 -14.34 10.13
CA ARG A 48 -4.07 -14.87 10.94
C ARG A 48 -3.61 -15.57 12.23
N ASN A 49 -2.38 -16.03 12.29
CA ASN A 49 -1.79 -16.66 13.46
C ASN A 49 -1.12 -15.66 14.41
N ASP A 50 -1.01 -14.39 14.01
CA ASP A 50 -0.45 -13.34 14.85
C ASP A 50 -1.39 -13.04 16.03
N LYS A 51 -0.81 -12.83 17.18
CA LYS A 51 -1.55 -12.42 18.37
C LYS A 51 -1.71 -10.92 18.40
N ARG A 52 -2.91 -10.47 18.69
CA ARG A 52 -3.20 -9.05 18.84
C ARG A 52 -2.81 -8.57 20.23
N GLU A 53 -2.21 -7.40 20.26
CA GLU A 53 -1.89 -6.67 21.50
C GLU A 53 -2.57 -5.29 21.46
N PRO A 54 -2.88 -4.71 22.64
CA PRO A 54 -3.34 -3.32 22.70
C PRO A 54 -2.26 -2.40 22.17
N GLY A 55 -2.63 -1.51 21.24
CA GLY A 55 -1.74 -0.48 20.68
C GLY A 55 -2.44 0.88 20.69
N LYS A 56 -1.66 1.94 20.62
CA LYS A 56 -2.19 3.28 20.50
C LYS A 56 -2.45 3.61 19.04
N LEU A 57 -3.53 4.31 18.76
CA LEU A 57 -3.87 4.74 17.42
C LEU A 57 -2.76 5.57 16.77
N GLY A 58 -2.05 6.36 17.55
CA GLY A 58 -0.91 7.15 17.09
C GLY A 58 0.33 6.37 16.67
N GLU A 59 0.35 5.04 16.88
CA GLU A 59 1.42 4.16 16.39
C GLU A 59 1.21 3.74 14.93
N LEU A 60 -0.02 3.93 14.40
CA LEU A 60 -0.30 3.71 12.99
C LEU A 60 0.41 4.75 12.12
N LYS A 61 1.04 4.28 11.06
CA LYS A 61 1.71 5.13 10.08
C LYS A 61 1.10 4.89 8.71
N PHE A 62 0.66 5.97 8.08
CA PHE A 62 0.18 5.95 6.70
C PHE A 62 1.12 6.78 5.85
N GLY A 63 1.67 6.15 4.81
CA GLY A 63 2.42 6.85 3.77
C GLY A 63 1.48 7.26 2.64
N LEU A 64 1.53 8.52 2.25
CA LEU A 64 0.75 9.05 1.14
C LEU A 64 1.68 9.78 0.19
N GLU A 65 1.47 9.57 -1.10
CA GLU A 65 2.21 10.24 -2.16
C GLU A 65 1.26 10.68 -3.26
N CYS A 66 1.55 11.84 -3.85
CA CYS A 66 0.86 12.32 -5.02
C CYS A 66 1.45 11.64 -6.27
N GLY A 67 0.60 10.96 -7.05
CA GLY A 67 1.00 10.31 -8.31
C GLY A 67 1.14 11.28 -9.47
N GLY A 68 0.25 11.18 -10.46
CA GLY A 68 0.30 11.98 -11.69
C GLY A 68 0.02 13.48 -11.55
N SER A 69 -0.44 13.94 -10.40
CA SER A 69 -0.73 15.35 -10.11
C SER A 69 -1.60 16.03 -11.17
N ASP A 70 -2.70 15.40 -11.56
CA ASP A 70 -3.63 15.99 -12.52
C ASP A 70 -4.34 17.23 -11.97
N GLY A 71 -4.94 18.03 -12.86
CA GLY A 71 -5.55 19.31 -12.50
C GLY A 71 -6.77 19.19 -11.55
N LEU A 72 -7.34 18.00 -11.37
CA LEU A 72 -8.49 17.76 -10.52
C LEU A 72 -8.14 17.15 -9.15
N SER A 73 -6.94 16.61 -8.98
CA SER A 73 -6.54 15.95 -7.74
C SER A 73 -6.58 16.89 -6.53
N GLY A 74 -6.29 18.19 -6.73
CA GLY A 74 -6.33 19.21 -5.69
C GLY A 74 -7.73 19.50 -5.14
N ILE A 75 -8.78 19.21 -5.88
CA ILE A 75 -10.17 19.44 -5.48
C ILE A 75 -10.95 18.15 -5.17
N THR A 76 -10.36 16.99 -5.42
CA THR A 76 -10.98 15.66 -5.23
C THR A 76 -10.19 14.80 -4.25
N ALA A 77 -9.17 14.12 -4.72
CA ALA A 77 -8.43 13.13 -3.95
C ALA A 77 -7.67 13.75 -2.76
N ASN A 78 -7.00 14.88 -2.95
CA ASN A 78 -6.19 15.49 -1.89
C ASN A 78 -7.02 15.97 -0.69
N PRO A 79 -8.15 16.68 -0.86
CA PRO A 79 -9.03 17.02 0.24
C PRO A 79 -9.62 15.80 0.95
N MET A 80 -9.95 14.75 0.22
CA MET A 80 -10.45 13.49 0.78
C MET A 80 -9.42 12.84 1.70
N LEU A 81 -8.18 12.73 1.24
CA LEU A 81 -7.07 12.19 2.05
C LEU A 81 -6.76 13.08 3.26
N GLY A 82 -6.77 14.40 3.08
CA GLY A 82 -6.60 15.34 4.19
C GLY A 82 -7.67 15.14 5.27
N ARG A 83 -8.91 14.93 4.87
CA ARG A 83 -10.01 14.65 5.79
C ARG A 83 -9.82 13.33 6.54
N PHE A 84 -9.39 12.29 5.83
CA PHE A 84 -9.07 11.00 6.44
C PHE A 84 -8.00 11.11 7.52
N LEU A 85 -6.94 11.87 7.27
CA LEU A 85 -5.82 12.04 8.21
C LEU A 85 -6.20 12.82 9.47
N THR A 86 -7.25 13.65 9.41
CA THR A 86 -7.69 14.49 10.54
C THR A 86 -8.86 13.89 11.33
N THR A 87 -9.35 12.75 10.90
CA THR A 87 -10.43 12.03 11.60
C THR A 87 -9.88 11.12 12.68
#